data_9f0e36c9d47d887d79e4eb45a1d46587
#
_entry.id   9f0e36c9d47d887d79e4eb45a1d46587
#
_cell.length_a   1.000
_cell.length_b   1.000
_cell.length_c   1.000
_cell.angle_alpha   90.00
_cell.angle_beta   90.00
_cell.angle_gamma   90.00
#
_symmetry.space_group_name_H-M   'P 1'
#
loop_
_entity.id
_entity.type
_entity.pdbx_description
1 polymer ?
#
loop_
_entity_poly.entity_id
_entity_poly.type
_entity_poly.pdbx_seq_one_letter_code
_entity_poly.pdbx_strand_id
1 'polypeptide(L)'
;MVKAVYKWLKMSVVVLLVLTGGGFSSRPSVHPLYISVTEMEYNAKDHSLEISCKVFTEDFEKGLAKANNAIVDMYNPGDKAILEKQISAYITSHLQIKADGKPLALQYVGHELEEQSTWSYFQVTKMANVPKKIEIFSNLFYEMFDKQINIFHVMAGGTRKSTKLDYPATQTSFEF
;
A
#
# COMPACT_ATOMS: atom_id res chain seq x y z
N MET A 1 -3.35 -57.13 37.99
CA MET A 1 -3.20 -56.73 36.57
C MET A 1 -4.05 -55.51 36.19
N VAL A 2 -5.31 -55.42 36.57
CA VAL A 2 -6.22 -54.33 36.19
C VAL A 2 -5.74 -52.93 36.62
N LYS A 3 -5.18 -52.75 37.82
CA LYS A 3 -4.69 -51.48 38.34
C LYS A 3 -3.49 -50.91 37.56
N ALA A 4 -2.65 -51.74 36.96
CA ALA A 4 -1.52 -51.31 36.14
C ALA A 4 -1.98 -50.76 34.77
N VAL A 5 -2.96 -51.44 34.16
CA VAL A 5 -3.53 -50.99 32.86
C VAL A 5 -4.19 -49.63 32.99
N TYR A 6 -4.93 -49.35 34.08
CA TYR A 6 -5.53 -48.02 34.32
C TYR A 6 -4.52 -46.93 34.51
N LYS A 7 -3.36 -47.21 35.10
CA LYS A 7 -2.29 -46.23 35.27
C LYS A 7 -1.65 -45.84 33.94
N TRP A 8 -1.45 -46.83 33.06
CA TRP A 8 -0.91 -46.57 31.71
C TRP A 8 -1.92 -45.86 30.82
N LEU A 9 -3.21 -46.19 30.92
CA LEU A 9 -4.28 -45.53 30.16
C LEU A 9 -4.40 -44.04 30.53
N LYS A 10 -4.35 -43.71 31.84
CA LYS A 10 -4.35 -42.30 32.29
C LYS A 10 -3.11 -41.52 31.82
N MET A 11 -1.95 -42.16 31.83
CA MET A 11 -0.70 -41.54 31.36
C MET A 11 -0.73 -41.30 29.86
N SER A 12 -1.29 -42.21 29.07
CA SER A 12 -1.48 -42.04 27.62
C SER A 12 -2.43 -40.88 27.26
N VAL A 13 -3.52 -40.70 28.02
CA VAL A 13 -4.48 -39.61 27.83
C VAL A 13 -3.85 -38.25 28.14
N VAL A 14 -3.02 -38.14 29.19
CA VAL A 14 -2.31 -36.91 29.55
C VAL A 14 -1.27 -36.55 28.49
N VAL A 15 -0.54 -37.53 27.95
CA VAL A 15 0.44 -37.29 26.86
C VAL A 15 -0.27 -36.85 25.59
N LEU A 16 -1.43 -37.41 25.25
CA LEU A 16 -2.21 -37.00 24.07
C LEU A 16 -2.75 -35.56 24.21
N LEU A 17 -3.19 -35.15 25.40
CA LEU A 17 -3.64 -33.79 25.68
C LEU A 17 -2.53 -32.73 25.58
N VAL A 18 -1.30 -33.09 25.92
CA VAL A 18 -0.14 -32.16 25.78
C VAL A 18 0.26 -31.99 24.33
N LEU A 19 0.08 -33.00 23.47
CA LEU A 19 0.40 -32.93 22.05
C LEU A 19 -0.63 -32.14 21.23
N THR A 20 -1.86 -31.97 21.69
CA THR A 20 -2.89 -31.16 21.02
C THR A 20 -2.92 -29.71 21.44
N GLY A 21 -2.18 -29.33 22.51
CA GLY A 21 -2.10 -27.98 23.05
C GLY A 21 -1.12 -27.06 22.33
N GLY A 22 -0.43 -27.52 21.28
CA GLY A 22 0.41 -26.71 20.41
C GLY A 22 -0.45 -25.83 19.50
N GLY A 23 -1.03 -24.76 20.06
CA GLY A 23 -1.70 -23.75 19.27
C GLY A 23 -0.74 -23.19 18.21
N PHE A 24 -1.06 -23.37 16.95
CA PHE A 24 -0.45 -22.65 15.85
C PHE A 24 -0.75 -21.18 16.08
N SER A 25 0.11 -20.51 16.84
CA SER A 25 0.15 -19.06 16.86
C SER A 25 0.68 -18.61 15.50
N SER A 26 -0.22 -18.34 14.56
CA SER A 26 0.12 -17.64 13.35
C SER A 26 0.62 -16.25 13.78
N ARG A 27 1.93 -16.10 13.87
CA ARG A 27 2.53 -14.77 14.04
C ARG A 27 2.15 -13.99 12.80
N PRO A 28 1.55 -12.80 12.93
CA PRO A 28 1.37 -11.93 11.77
C PRO A 28 2.73 -11.75 11.13
N SER A 29 2.81 -11.95 9.83
CA SER A 29 4.02 -11.73 9.03
C SER A 29 4.26 -10.22 9.02
N VAL A 30 5.02 -9.74 9.99
CA VAL A 30 5.48 -8.34 10.02
C VAL A 30 6.64 -8.27 9.05
N HIS A 31 6.42 -7.76 7.83
CA HIS A 31 7.52 -7.47 6.94
C HIS A 31 8.34 -6.31 7.53
N PRO A 32 9.67 -6.40 7.47
CA PRO A 32 10.58 -5.45 8.15
C PRO A 32 10.64 -4.08 7.47
N LEU A 33 10.02 -3.91 6.30
CA LEU A 33 10.11 -2.71 5.48
C LEU A 33 8.71 -2.18 5.15
N TYR A 34 8.48 -0.90 5.43
CA TYR A 34 7.27 -0.17 5.06
C TYR A 34 7.60 0.66 3.82
N ILE A 35 7.12 0.22 2.67
CA ILE A 35 7.49 0.81 1.37
C ILE A 35 6.24 1.04 0.55
N SER A 36 6.14 2.22 -0.06
CA SER A 36 5.30 2.47 -1.22
C SER A 36 6.15 2.80 -2.44
N VAL A 37 5.68 2.42 -3.62
CA VAL A 37 6.29 2.79 -4.89
C VAL A 37 5.26 3.52 -5.71
N THR A 38 5.56 4.75 -6.11
CA THR A 38 4.72 5.53 -7.01
C THR A 38 5.46 5.71 -8.33
N GLU A 39 4.88 5.23 -9.41
CA GLU A 39 5.36 5.44 -10.77
C GLU A 39 4.48 6.46 -11.47
N MET A 40 5.11 7.35 -12.23
CA MET A 40 4.44 8.39 -13.00
C MET A 40 5.05 8.42 -14.40
N GLU A 41 4.21 8.35 -15.42
CA GLU A 41 4.64 8.41 -16.82
C GLU A 41 3.80 9.42 -17.60
N TYR A 42 4.46 10.37 -18.24
CA TYR A 42 3.79 11.25 -19.20
C TYR A 42 3.60 10.53 -20.53
N ASN A 43 2.36 10.29 -20.88
CA ASN A 43 1.96 9.74 -22.18
C ASN A 43 1.74 10.87 -23.18
N ALA A 44 2.70 11.02 -24.12
CA ALA A 44 2.66 12.09 -25.12
C ALA A 44 1.53 11.89 -26.16
N LYS A 45 1.06 10.65 -26.37
CA LYS A 45 0.00 10.34 -27.33
C LYS A 45 -1.35 10.80 -26.82
N ASP A 46 -1.60 10.56 -25.53
CA ASP A 46 -2.90 10.84 -24.90
C ASP A 46 -2.90 12.17 -24.11
N HIS A 47 -1.76 12.86 -24.07
CA HIS A 47 -1.56 14.08 -23.28
C HIS A 47 -2.01 13.88 -21.83
N SER A 48 -1.59 12.78 -21.21
CA SER A 48 -1.94 12.42 -19.85
C SER A 48 -0.69 12.13 -19.00
N LEU A 49 -0.82 12.27 -17.69
CA LEU A 49 0.11 11.70 -16.73
C LEU A 49 -0.57 10.48 -16.13
N GLU A 50 0.01 9.32 -16.32
CA GLU A 50 -0.42 8.05 -15.76
C GLU A 50 0.33 7.81 -14.45
N ILE A 51 -0.38 7.40 -13.41
CA ILE A 51 0.19 7.26 -12.07
C ILE A 51 -0.25 5.92 -11.51
N SER A 52 0.70 5.13 -11.01
CA SER A 52 0.42 3.92 -10.24
C SER A 52 1.09 3.99 -8.87
N CYS A 53 0.35 3.57 -7.85
CA CYS A 53 0.85 3.47 -6.47
C CYS A 53 0.79 2.01 -6.03
N LYS A 54 1.95 1.41 -5.77
CA LYS A 54 2.08 0.05 -5.24
C LYS A 54 2.37 0.09 -3.74
N VAL A 55 1.61 -0.67 -2.97
CA VAL A 55 1.74 -0.77 -1.50
C VAL A 55 1.52 -2.22 -1.09
N PHE A 56 2.09 -2.68 0.01
CA PHE A 56 1.67 -3.94 0.61
C PHE A 56 0.20 -3.87 1.04
N THR A 57 -0.60 -4.85 0.62
CA THR A 57 -2.06 -4.85 0.85
C THR A 57 -2.38 -4.74 2.33
N GLU A 58 -1.70 -5.49 3.20
CA GLU A 58 -1.90 -5.44 4.65
C GLU A 58 -1.66 -4.05 5.25
N ASP A 59 -0.63 -3.32 4.77
CA ASP A 59 -0.36 -1.96 5.25
C ASP A 59 -1.39 -0.97 4.72
N PHE A 60 -1.86 -1.19 3.50
CA PHE A 60 -2.90 -0.34 2.94
C PHE A 60 -4.23 -0.52 3.68
N GLU A 61 -4.62 -1.76 4.00
CA GLU A 61 -5.79 -2.04 4.84
C GLU A 61 -5.71 -1.33 6.19
N LYS A 62 -4.54 -1.36 6.85
CA LYS A 62 -4.31 -0.63 8.11
C LYS A 62 -4.49 0.88 7.95
N GLY A 63 -3.91 1.46 6.88
CA GLY A 63 -4.03 2.88 6.58
C GLY A 63 -5.48 3.29 6.31
N LEU A 64 -6.17 2.54 5.45
CA LEU A 64 -7.59 2.78 5.15
C LEU A 64 -8.48 2.60 6.38
N ALA A 65 -8.23 1.56 7.19
CA ALA A 65 -8.99 1.30 8.41
C ALA A 65 -8.85 2.46 9.41
N LYS A 66 -7.64 2.98 9.59
CA LYS A 66 -7.38 4.14 10.45
C LYS A 66 -8.06 5.41 9.93
N ALA A 67 -7.93 5.69 8.63
CA ALA A 67 -8.49 6.89 8.02
C ALA A 67 -10.03 6.91 8.05
N ASN A 68 -10.67 5.74 7.97
CA ASN A 68 -12.13 5.61 7.90
C ASN A 68 -12.77 5.17 9.22
N ASN A 69 -11.96 4.86 10.25
CA ASN A 69 -12.42 4.27 11.52
C ASN A 69 -13.31 3.02 11.30
N ALA A 70 -12.89 2.14 10.40
CA ALA A 70 -13.64 0.96 9.96
C ALA A 70 -12.68 -0.19 9.64
N ILE A 71 -13.18 -1.44 9.71
CA ILE A 71 -12.43 -2.60 9.21
C ILE A 71 -12.46 -2.57 7.68
N VAL A 72 -11.30 -2.75 7.06
CA VAL A 72 -11.15 -2.83 5.60
C VAL A 72 -10.53 -4.17 5.24
N ASP A 73 -11.19 -4.91 4.35
CA ASP A 73 -10.69 -6.14 3.74
C ASP A 73 -10.69 -5.90 2.21
N MET A 74 -9.50 -5.81 1.63
CA MET A 74 -9.35 -5.52 0.21
C MET A 74 -9.60 -6.75 -0.67
N TYR A 75 -9.43 -7.96 -0.10
CA TYR A 75 -9.69 -9.21 -0.82
C TYR A 75 -11.18 -9.54 -0.89
N ASN A 76 -11.95 -9.15 0.16
CA ASN A 76 -13.39 -9.43 0.26
C ASN A 76 -14.14 -8.16 0.71
N PRO A 77 -14.15 -7.11 -0.11
CA PRO A 77 -14.80 -5.86 0.26
C PRO A 77 -16.33 -6.07 0.32
N GLY A 78 -16.95 -5.63 1.40
CA GLY A 78 -18.41 -5.69 1.53
C GLY A 78 -19.12 -4.81 0.48
N ASP A 79 -18.53 -3.68 0.12
CA ASP A 79 -18.96 -2.80 -0.96
C ASP A 79 -17.75 -2.26 -1.72
N LYS A 80 -17.61 -2.67 -2.97
CA LYS A 80 -16.50 -2.28 -3.84
C LYS A 80 -16.46 -0.77 -4.10
N ALA A 81 -17.61 -0.14 -4.28
CA ALA A 81 -17.67 1.29 -4.56
C ALA A 81 -17.26 2.13 -3.34
N ILE A 82 -17.55 1.67 -2.13
CA ILE A 82 -17.08 2.29 -0.90
C ILE A 82 -15.56 2.14 -0.80
N LEU A 83 -15.03 0.93 -1.02
CA LEU A 83 -13.59 0.68 -1.00
C LEU A 83 -12.85 1.58 -2.00
N GLU A 84 -13.31 1.69 -3.24
CA GLU A 84 -12.71 2.53 -4.28
C GLU A 84 -12.68 4.02 -3.87
N LYS A 85 -13.74 4.52 -3.24
CA LYS A 85 -13.78 5.88 -2.69
C LYS A 85 -12.77 6.06 -1.56
N GLN A 86 -12.64 5.09 -0.67
CA GLN A 86 -11.67 5.12 0.43
C GLN A 86 -10.23 5.12 -0.08
N ILE A 87 -9.90 4.27 -1.06
CA ILE A 87 -8.60 4.24 -1.72
C ILE A 87 -8.28 5.60 -2.36
N SER A 88 -9.22 6.10 -3.18
CA SER A 88 -9.05 7.38 -3.85
C SER A 88 -8.83 8.53 -2.87
N ALA A 89 -9.67 8.64 -1.84
CA ALA A 89 -9.59 9.68 -0.83
C ALA A 89 -8.28 9.60 -0.05
N TYR A 90 -7.87 8.40 0.36
CA TYR A 90 -6.63 8.20 1.11
C TYR A 90 -5.41 8.64 0.30
N ILE A 91 -5.25 8.12 -0.92
CA ILE A 91 -4.10 8.46 -1.77
C ILE A 91 -4.07 9.96 -2.09
N THR A 92 -5.20 10.55 -2.51
CA THR A 92 -5.24 11.97 -2.90
C THR A 92 -5.05 12.94 -1.73
N SER A 93 -5.35 12.53 -0.51
CA SER A 93 -5.06 13.33 0.69
C SER A 93 -3.58 13.29 1.11
N HIS A 94 -2.84 12.23 0.74
CA HIS A 94 -1.45 12.02 1.16
C HIS A 94 -0.43 12.15 0.02
N LEU A 95 -0.88 12.27 -1.22
CA LEU A 95 -0.05 12.46 -2.41
C LEU A 95 -0.56 13.65 -3.22
N GLN A 96 0.26 14.69 -3.32
CA GLN A 96 -0.03 15.87 -4.13
C GLN A 96 1.09 16.06 -5.15
N ILE A 97 0.72 16.36 -6.38
CA ILE A 97 1.63 16.50 -7.50
C ILE A 97 1.41 17.86 -8.16
N LYS A 98 2.50 18.53 -8.51
CA LYS A 98 2.48 19.72 -9.36
C LYS A 98 3.32 19.46 -10.59
N ALA A 99 2.87 19.96 -11.74
CA ALA A 99 3.64 20.01 -12.96
C ALA A 99 3.86 21.48 -13.33
N ASP A 100 5.10 21.89 -13.49
CA ASP A 100 5.51 23.28 -13.81
C ASP A 100 4.84 24.31 -12.88
N GLY A 101 4.80 23.98 -11.57
CA GLY A 101 4.22 24.80 -10.52
C GLY A 101 2.69 24.74 -10.40
N LYS A 102 1.98 24.04 -11.30
CA LYS A 102 0.52 23.94 -11.29
C LYS A 102 0.09 22.64 -10.60
N PRO A 103 -0.82 22.68 -9.63
CA PRO A 103 -1.34 21.46 -8.98
C PRO A 103 -2.13 20.63 -9.98
N LEU A 104 -1.96 19.29 -9.89
CA LEU A 104 -2.63 18.32 -10.71
C LEU A 104 -3.78 17.67 -9.91
N ALA A 105 -4.95 17.56 -10.55
CA ALA A 105 -6.08 16.81 -9.98
C ALA A 105 -5.98 15.34 -10.38
N LEU A 106 -5.69 14.48 -9.44
CA LEU A 106 -5.58 13.03 -9.66
C LEU A 106 -6.98 12.43 -9.81
N GLN A 107 -7.25 11.81 -10.95
CA GLN A 107 -8.49 11.08 -11.22
C GLN A 107 -8.24 9.59 -10.97
N TYR A 108 -8.97 9.01 -10.04
CA TYR A 108 -8.90 7.59 -9.76
C TYR A 108 -9.44 6.78 -10.94
N VAL A 109 -8.69 5.74 -11.33
CA VAL A 109 -9.02 4.86 -12.45
C VAL A 109 -9.48 3.49 -11.94
N GLY A 110 -8.82 2.98 -10.90
CA GLY A 110 -9.11 1.66 -10.34
C GLY A 110 -7.98 1.15 -9.47
N HIS A 111 -8.14 -0.07 -8.99
CA HIS A 111 -7.08 -0.80 -8.28
C HIS A 111 -7.11 -2.28 -8.66
N GLU A 112 -5.99 -2.94 -8.43
CA GLU A 112 -5.87 -4.39 -8.55
C GLU A 112 -5.00 -4.96 -7.43
N LEU A 113 -5.24 -6.22 -7.11
CA LEU A 113 -4.47 -6.98 -6.14
C LEU A 113 -3.53 -7.92 -6.89
N GLU A 114 -2.25 -7.82 -6.61
CA GLU A 114 -1.21 -8.69 -7.18
C GLU A 114 -0.40 -9.28 -6.04
N GLU A 115 -0.53 -10.58 -5.79
CA GLU A 115 0.10 -11.30 -4.67
C GLU A 115 -0.23 -10.64 -3.32
N GLN A 116 0.76 -10.02 -2.69
CA GLN A 116 0.63 -9.31 -1.39
C GLN A 116 0.61 -7.80 -1.55
N SER A 117 0.45 -7.30 -2.78
CA SER A 117 0.48 -5.88 -3.10
C SER A 117 -0.82 -5.41 -3.72
N THR A 118 -1.17 -4.16 -3.44
CA THR A 118 -2.24 -3.44 -4.09
C THR A 118 -1.63 -2.38 -4.99
N TRP A 119 -2.05 -2.37 -6.23
CA TRP A 119 -1.80 -1.30 -7.19
C TRP A 119 -3.02 -0.40 -7.27
N SER A 120 -2.83 0.90 -7.14
CA SER A 120 -3.90 1.90 -7.31
C SER A 120 -3.52 2.83 -8.44
N TYR A 121 -4.43 3.00 -9.40
CA TYR A 121 -4.19 3.73 -10.64
C TYR A 121 -4.92 5.07 -10.64
N PHE A 122 -4.19 6.09 -11.07
CA PHE A 122 -4.70 7.45 -11.25
C PHE A 122 -4.23 8.00 -12.59
N GLN A 123 -4.93 9.00 -13.08
CA GLN A 123 -4.53 9.75 -14.26
C GLN A 123 -4.79 11.24 -14.10
N VAL A 124 -4.02 12.03 -14.84
CA VAL A 124 -4.30 13.45 -15.09
C VAL A 124 -4.41 13.62 -16.59
N THR A 125 -5.57 14.02 -17.07
CA THR A 125 -5.83 14.20 -18.51
C THR A 125 -5.65 15.63 -18.96
N LYS A 126 -5.54 15.85 -20.28
CA LYS A 126 -5.47 17.18 -20.92
C LYS A 126 -4.25 18.01 -20.47
N MET A 127 -3.13 17.37 -20.28
CA MET A 127 -1.88 18.08 -20.05
C MET A 127 -1.42 18.73 -21.36
N ALA A 128 -1.15 20.04 -21.33
CA ALA A 128 -0.82 20.78 -22.55
C ALA A 128 0.53 20.38 -23.15
N ASN A 129 1.52 20.05 -22.32
CA ASN A 129 2.89 19.76 -22.73
C ASN A 129 3.53 18.70 -21.83
N VAL A 130 4.66 18.15 -22.29
CA VAL A 130 5.58 17.39 -21.44
C VAL A 130 6.01 18.28 -20.27
N PRO A 131 5.84 17.87 -19.02
CA PRO A 131 6.25 18.66 -17.87
C PRO A 131 7.79 18.80 -17.85
N LYS A 132 8.28 20.01 -17.58
CA LYS A 132 9.70 20.27 -17.35
C LYS A 132 10.09 20.04 -15.89
N LYS A 133 9.14 20.22 -15.00
CA LYS A 133 9.33 19.99 -13.56
C LYS A 133 8.11 19.27 -12.97
N ILE A 134 8.37 18.23 -12.20
CA ILE A 134 7.37 17.56 -11.35
C ILE A 134 7.78 17.76 -9.91
N GLU A 135 6.88 18.33 -9.10
CA GLU A 135 7.03 18.50 -7.66
C GLU A 135 6.05 17.59 -6.96
N ILE A 136 6.52 16.86 -5.95
CA ILE A 136 5.73 15.88 -5.23
C ILE A 136 5.77 16.22 -3.75
N PHE A 137 4.59 16.29 -3.13
CA PHE A 137 4.41 16.16 -1.70
C PHE A 137 3.81 14.78 -1.41
N SER A 138 4.40 14.04 -0.48
CA SER A 138 3.88 12.76 -0.04
C SER A 138 4.17 12.52 1.44
N ASN A 139 3.14 12.15 2.17
CA ASN A 139 3.22 11.63 3.53
C ASN A 139 2.43 10.30 3.65
N LEU A 140 2.37 9.54 2.56
CA LEU A 140 1.70 8.22 2.51
C LEU A 140 2.20 7.35 3.66
N PHE A 141 1.29 6.87 4.49
CA PHE A 141 1.50 5.98 5.64
C PHE A 141 2.37 6.53 6.78
N TYR A 142 2.71 7.82 6.79
CA TYR A 142 3.52 8.42 7.85
C TYR A 142 2.79 8.44 9.19
N GLU A 143 1.47 8.46 9.21
CA GLU A 143 0.65 8.35 10.40
C GLU A 143 0.62 6.94 11.01
N MET A 144 1.14 5.93 10.25
CA MET A 144 1.19 4.53 10.66
C MET A 144 2.60 4.07 10.99
N PHE A 145 3.60 4.51 10.19
CA PHE A 145 4.93 3.93 10.20
C PHE A 145 6.02 5.02 10.21
N ASP A 146 6.78 5.09 11.29
CA ASP A 146 7.93 6.00 11.47
C ASP A 146 9.19 5.57 10.66
N LYS A 147 9.10 4.46 9.93
CA LYS A 147 10.13 3.93 9.03
C LYS A 147 9.63 3.79 7.60
N GLN A 148 8.57 4.51 7.25
CA GLN A 148 8.03 4.50 5.90
C GLN A 148 9.03 5.05 4.90
N ILE A 149 9.14 4.37 3.75
CA ILE A 149 9.92 4.79 2.59
C ILE A 149 8.95 4.93 1.41
N ASN A 150 8.86 6.13 0.85
CA ASN A 150 8.07 6.40 -0.34
C ASN A 150 9.03 6.57 -1.54
N ILE A 151 9.01 5.62 -2.48
CA ILE A 151 9.85 5.61 -3.67
C ILE A 151 9.07 6.19 -4.83
N PHE A 152 9.72 7.05 -5.62
CA PHE A 152 9.13 7.68 -6.79
C PHE A 152 9.96 7.40 -8.02
N HIS A 153 9.29 6.97 -9.08
CA HIS A 153 9.84 6.87 -10.44
C HIS A 153 9.02 7.79 -11.35
N VAL A 154 9.67 8.71 -12.02
CA VAL A 154 8.99 9.65 -12.91
C VAL A 154 9.62 9.57 -14.29
N MET A 155 8.78 9.38 -15.31
CA MET A 155 9.18 9.38 -16.71
C MET A 155 8.48 10.52 -17.46
N ALA A 156 9.27 11.46 -18.01
CA ALA A 156 8.79 12.54 -18.85
C ALA A 156 9.81 12.82 -19.97
N GLY A 157 9.32 13.11 -21.17
CA GLY A 157 10.19 13.39 -22.33
C GLY A 157 11.18 12.27 -22.66
N GLY A 158 10.83 11.01 -22.39
CA GLY A 158 11.72 9.86 -22.60
C GLY A 158 12.82 9.68 -21.54
N THR A 159 12.84 10.51 -20.51
CA THR A 159 13.83 10.44 -19.41
C THR A 159 13.16 9.92 -18.14
N ARG A 160 13.72 8.82 -17.56
CA ARG A 160 13.28 8.29 -16.24
C ARG A 160 14.21 8.79 -15.14
N LYS A 161 13.63 9.34 -14.10
CA LYS A 161 14.32 9.74 -12.87
C LYS A 161 13.66 9.08 -11.66
N SER A 162 14.45 8.85 -10.61
CA SER A 162 13.99 8.17 -9.41
C SER A 162 14.56 8.80 -8.16
N THR A 163 13.76 8.79 -7.09
CA THR A 163 14.19 9.20 -5.75
C THR A 163 13.36 8.48 -4.70
N LYS A 164 13.69 8.69 -3.44
CA LYS A 164 12.89 8.23 -2.30
C LYS A 164 12.75 9.34 -1.27
N LEU A 165 11.68 9.27 -0.50
CA LEU A 165 11.46 10.03 0.72
C LEU A 165 11.44 9.04 1.89
N ASP A 166 12.39 9.18 2.79
CA ASP A 166 12.37 8.46 4.07
C ASP A 166 11.64 9.35 5.10
N TYR A 167 10.77 8.78 5.93
CA TYR A 167 10.13 9.51 7.03
C TYR A 167 11.18 10.32 7.83
N PRO A 168 10.95 11.57 8.18
CA PRO A 168 9.73 12.38 7.98
C PRO A 168 9.77 13.32 6.75
N ALA A 169 10.66 13.12 5.79
CA ALA A 169 10.74 13.96 4.60
C ALA A 169 9.50 13.81 3.72
N THR A 170 8.88 14.92 3.30
CA THR A 170 7.60 14.91 2.58
C THR A 170 7.66 15.51 1.18
N GLN A 171 8.78 16.06 0.74
CA GLN A 171 8.84 16.79 -0.53
C GLN A 171 10.03 16.37 -1.37
N THR A 172 9.81 16.27 -2.67
CA THR A 172 10.85 16.06 -3.67
C THR A 172 10.46 16.71 -5.00
N SER A 173 11.41 16.84 -5.91
CA SER A 173 11.14 17.33 -7.27
C SER A 173 12.07 16.70 -8.29
N PHE A 174 11.59 16.68 -9.54
CA PHE A 174 12.30 16.20 -10.72
C PHE A 174 12.28 17.30 -11.79
N GLU A 175 13.39 17.54 -12.45
CA GLU A 175 13.50 18.44 -13.61
C GLU A 175 13.86 17.61 -14.84
N PHE A 176 13.26 17.88 -16.00
CA PHE A 176 13.38 17.13 -17.25
C PHE A 176 13.85 18.02 -18.39
#